data_e8d814e9d26610d8a94d2eb217f4d61e
#
_entry.id   e8d814e9d26610d8a94d2eb217f4d61e
#
_cell.length_a   1.000
_cell.length_b   1.000
_cell.length_c   1.000
_cell.angle_alpha   90.00
_cell.angle_beta   90.00
_cell.angle_gamma   90.00
#
_symmetry.space_group_name_H-M   'P 1'
#
loop_
_entity.id
_entity.type
_entity.pdbx_description
1 polymer ?
#
loop_
_entity_poly.entity_id
_entity_poly.type
_entity_poly.pdbx_seq_one_letter_code
_entity_poly.pdbx_strand_id
1 'polypeptide(L)'
;MMILSLLVEEPLHGYLLARRIEERSGGVLGIEEGSLYPALQRLRKRKVVSDEWLTQESGRKIRVYSITRAGRKELVQTAGQWRTVNAAVEKIIQSIKGERSVRLT
;
A
#
# COMPACT_ATOMS: atom_id res chain seq x y z
N MET A 1 -4.46 0.70 0.90
CA MET A 1 -4.22 0.62 -0.56
C MET A 1 -2.80 0.18 -0.92
N MET A 2 -1.77 0.79 -0.35
CA MET A 2 -0.38 0.42 -0.65
C MET A 2 -0.06 -1.03 -0.34
N ILE A 3 -0.47 -1.50 0.83
CA ILE A 3 -0.21 -2.88 1.24
C ILE A 3 -0.89 -3.86 0.30
N LEU A 4 -2.17 -3.63 0.01
CA LEU A 4 -2.93 -4.51 -0.87
C LEU A 4 -2.33 -4.54 -2.28
N SER A 5 -1.86 -3.40 -2.77
CA SER A 5 -1.25 -3.31 -4.09
C SER A 5 -0.03 -4.22 -4.23
N LEU A 6 0.80 -4.28 -3.19
CA LEU A 6 1.98 -5.11 -3.22
C LEU A 6 1.65 -6.59 -3.04
N LEU A 7 0.67 -6.89 -2.19
CA LEU A 7 0.26 -8.27 -1.95
C LEU A 7 -0.45 -8.91 -3.14
N VAL A 8 -0.97 -8.12 -4.07
CA VAL A 8 -1.53 -8.65 -5.31
C VAL A 8 -0.45 -9.38 -6.11
N GLU A 9 0.78 -8.87 -6.08
CA GLU A 9 1.86 -9.48 -6.85
C GLU A 9 2.36 -10.78 -6.22
N GLU A 10 2.50 -10.80 -4.90
CA GLU A 10 2.99 -12.00 -4.19
C GLU A 10 2.75 -11.85 -2.70
N PRO A 11 2.66 -12.97 -1.98
CA PRO A 11 2.66 -12.93 -0.52
C PRO A 11 3.99 -12.41 0.00
N LEU A 12 3.96 -11.59 1.05
CA LEU A 12 5.17 -10.99 1.61
C LEU A 12 5.11 -10.98 3.13
N HIS A 13 6.27 -11.07 3.77
CA HIS A 13 6.34 -10.83 5.20
C HIS A 13 6.54 -9.33 5.45
N GLY A 14 6.28 -8.89 6.69
CA GLY A 14 6.23 -7.46 7.01
C GLY A 14 7.47 -6.67 6.66
N TYR A 15 8.65 -7.24 6.89
CA TYR A 15 9.90 -6.55 6.60
C TYR A 15 10.02 -6.24 5.09
N LEU A 16 9.71 -7.22 4.24
CA LEU A 16 9.77 -7.01 2.80
C LEU A 16 8.69 -6.04 2.32
N LEU A 17 7.52 -6.06 2.95
CA LEU A 17 6.47 -5.09 2.63
C LEU A 17 6.96 -3.66 2.83
N ALA A 18 7.56 -3.39 3.97
CA ALA A 18 8.07 -2.06 4.27
C ALA A 18 9.12 -1.62 3.25
N ARG A 19 10.03 -2.53 2.92
CA ARG A 19 11.08 -2.24 1.94
C ARG A 19 10.50 -2.01 0.54
N ARG A 20 9.52 -2.82 0.14
CA ARG A 20 8.90 -2.68 -1.18
C ARG A 20 8.15 -1.36 -1.33
N ILE A 21 7.48 -0.92 -0.27
CA ILE A 21 6.79 0.38 -0.30
C ILE A 21 7.81 1.49 -0.57
N GLU A 22 8.91 1.48 0.13
CA GLU A 22 9.96 2.49 -0.06
C GLU A 22 10.56 2.41 -1.46
N GLU A 23 10.95 1.24 -1.90
CA GLU A 23 11.57 1.05 -3.21
C GLU A 23 10.63 1.41 -4.36
N ARG A 24 9.39 0.91 -4.30
CA ARG A 24 8.43 1.10 -5.38
C ARG A 24 7.89 2.53 -5.47
N SER A 25 8.01 3.29 -4.41
CA SER A 25 7.62 4.70 -4.42
C SER A 25 8.79 5.63 -4.73
N GLY A 26 9.94 5.07 -5.06
CA GLY A 26 11.12 5.87 -5.33
C GLY A 26 11.64 6.59 -4.08
N GLY A 27 11.41 6.03 -2.92
CA GLY A 27 11.83 6.62 -1.65
C GLY A 27 10.90 7.68 -1.10
N VAL A 28 9.83 8.02 -1.85
CA VAL A 28 8.88 9.05 -1.41
C VAL A 28 8.06 8.62 -0.20
N LEU A 29 7.68 7.34 -0.18
CA LEU A 29 6.90 6.79 0.92
C LEU A 29 7.78 5.85 1.73
N GLY A 30 7.86 6.12 3.04
CA GLY A 30 8.56 5.24 3.96
C GLY A 30 7.63 4.89 5.08
N ILE A 31 7.62 3.62 5.47
CA ILE A 31 6.82 3.13 6.59
C ILE A 31 7.74 2.41 7.54
N GLU A 32 7.71 2.80 8.79
CA GLU A 32 8.44 2.08 9.82
C GLU A 32 7.71 0.76 10.12
N GLU A 33 8.47 -0.28 10.40
CA GLU A 33 7.89 -1.59 10.71
C GLU A 33 6.90 -1.51 11.86
N GLY A 34 7.17 -0.66 12.85
CA GLY A 34 6.28 -0.49 13.98
C GLY A 34 4.90 0.03 13.61
N SER A 35 4.79 0.80 12.53
CA SER A 35 3.51 1.31 12.04
C SER A 35 2.84 0.32 11.10
N LEU A 36 3.63 -0.47 10.40
CA LEU A 36 3.13 -1.43 9.42
C LEU A 36 2.36 -2.56 10.08
N TYR A 37 2.88 -3.09 11.18
CA TYR A 37 2.27 -4.24 11.85
C TYR A 37 0.83 -3.97 12.30
N PRO A 38 0.53 -2.86 12.99
CA PRO A 38 -0.86 -2.54 13.33
C PRO A 38 -1.76 -2.41 12.10
N ALA A 39 -1.25 -1.86 11.01
CA ALA A 39 -2.01 -1.73 9.76
C ALA A 39 -2.35 -3.10 9.21
N LEU A 40 -1.41 -4.03 9.21
CA LEU A 40 -1.64 -5.40 8.76
C LEU A 40 -2.68 -6.10 9.63
N GLN A 41 -2.65 -5.87 10.94
CA GLN A 41 -3.64 -6.46 11.84
C GLN A 41 -5.04 -5.93 11.58
N ARG A 42 -5.18 -4.65 11.27
CA ARG A 42 -6.48 -4.08 10.90
C ARG A 42 -7.01 -4.70 9.61
N LEU A 43 -6.15 -4.87 8.62
CA LEU A 43 -6.53 -5.48 7.35
C LEU A 43 -6.91 -6.95 7.54
N ARG A 44 -6.21 -7.66 8.41
CA ARG A 44 -6.52 -9.04 8.71
C ARG A 44 -7.90 -9.17 9.40
N LYS A 45 -8.20 -8.28 10.33
CA LYS A 45 -9.51 -8.25 11.01
C LYS A 45 -10.63 -8.00 10.02
N ARG A 46 -10.40 -7.16 9.01
CA ARG A 46 -11.38 -6.89 7.96
C ARG A 46 -11.43 -8.01 6.91
N LYS A 47 -10.59 -9.02 7.05
CA LYS A 47 -10.54 -10.18 6.15
C LYS A 47 -10.15 -9.84 4.71
N VAL A 48 -9.47 -8.72 4.51
CA VAL A 48 -8.92 -8.36 3.20
C VAL A 48 -7.48 -8.86 3.05
N VAL A 49 -6.87 -9.26 4.16
CA VAL A 49 -5.55 -9.87 4.20
C VAL A 49 -5.63 -11.10 5.11
N SER A 50 -4.94 -12.16 4.72
CA SER A 50 -4.76 -13.35 5.55
C SER A 50 -3.28 -13.49 5.87
N ASP A 51 -2.96 -14.34 6.82
CA ASP A 51 -1.59 -14.57 7.21
C ASP A 51 -1.37 -16.03 7.58
N GLU A 52 -0.11 -16.44 7.51
CA GLU A 52 0.29 -17.75 7.98
C GLU A 52 1.75 -17.71 8.41
N TRP A 53 2.10 -18.60 9.34
CA TRP A 53 3.45 -18.75 9.80
C TRP A 53 4.15 -19.81 8.95
N LEU A 54 5.32 -19.47 8.44
CA LEU A 54 6.15 -20.40 7.68
C LEU A 54 7.46 -20.58 8.41
N THR A 55 8.02 -21.80 8.34
CA THR A 55 9.31 -22.10 8.93
C THR A 55 10.36 -22.13 7.82
N GLN A 56 11.40 -21.30 7.96
CA GLN A 56 12.51 -21.28 7.02
C GLN A 56 13.45 -22.43 7.31
N GLU A 57 14.36 -22.69 6.36
CA GLU A 57 15.36 -23.75 6.52
C GLU A 57 16.21 -23.57 7.78
N SER A 58 16.46 -22.33 8.17
CA SER A 58 17.21 -22.01 9.38
C SER A 58 16.45 -22.35 10.67
N GLY A 59 15.17 -22.75 10.55
CA GLY A 59 14.32 -22.98 11.71
C GLY A 59 13.58 -21.73 12.17
N ARG A 60 13.89 -20.59 11.56
CA ARG A 60 13.25 -19.33 11.91
C ARG A 60 11.83 -19.29 11.36
N LYS A 61 10.88 -18.84 12.18
CA LYS A 61 9.50 -18.68 11.76
C LYS A 61 9.27 -17.26 11.29
N ILE A 62 8.61 -17.13 10.15
CA ILE A 62 8.23 -15.82 9.61
C ILE A 62 6.72 -15.82 9.35
N ARG A 63 6.14 -14.64 9.46
CA ARG A 63 4.71 -14.46 9.22
C ARG A 63 4.54 -13.84 7.84
N VAL A 64 3.83 -14.56 6.98
CA VAL A 64 3.63 -14.15 5.59
C VAL A 64 2.18 -13.73 5.40
N TYR A 65 1.99 -12.59 4.75
CA TYR A 65 0.69 -12.01 4.51
C TYR A 65 0.31 -12.16 3.05
N SER A 66 -0.97 -12.42 2.82
CA SER A 66 -1.51 -12.62 1.46
C SER A 66 -2.78 -11.80 1.32
N ILE A 67 -3.05 -11.34 0.12
CA ILE A 67 -4.32 -10.66 -0.15
C ILE A 67 -5.41 -11.71 -0.33
N THR A 68 -6.60 -11.43 0.20
CA THR A 68 -7.76 -12.31 0.03
C THR A 68 -8.54 -11.87 -1.21
N ARG A 69 -9.56 -12.67 -1.57
CA ARG A 69 -10.47 -12.31 -2.65
C ARG A 69 -11.17 -10.98 -2.34
N ALA A 70 -11.62 -10.82 -1.10
CA ALA A 70 -12.24 -9.57 -0.65
C ALA A 70 -11.26 -8.40 -0.74
N GLY A 71 -9.99 -8.65 -0.44
CA GLY A 71 -8.94 -7.65 -0.54
C GLY A 71 -8.71 -7.19 -1.97
N ARG A 72 -8.74 -8.11 -2.92
CA ARG A 72 -8.59 -7.76 -4.34
C ARG A 72 -9.73 -6.88 -4.80
N LYS A 73 -10.94 -7.18 -4.37
CA LYS A 73 -12.12 -6.40 -4.71
C LYS A 73 -12.02 -4.99 -4.12
N GLU A 74 -11.64 -4.89 -2.87
CA GLU A 74 -11.46 -3.60 -2.22
C GLU A 74 -10.38 -2.77 -2.92
N LEU A 75 -9.29 -3.40 -3.32
CA LEU A 75 -8.20 -2.69 -4.00
C LEU A 75 -8.67 -2.05 -5.30
N VAL A 76 -9.43 -2.78 -6.11
CA VAL A 76 -9.96 -2.25 -7.36
C VAL A 76 -10.80 -1.00 -7.11
N GLN A 77 -11.68 -1.05 -6.13
CA GLN A 77 -12.53 0.09 -5.78
C GLN A 77 -11.73 1.26 -5.24
N THR A 78 -10.84 1.00 -4.30
CA THR A 78 -10.05 2.05 -3.65
C THR A 78 -9.10 2.71 -4.64
N ALA A 79 -8.44 1.94 -5.47
CA ALA A 79 -7.53 2.48 -6.47
C ALA A 79 -8.27 3.35 -7.48
N GLY A 80 -9.48 2.92 -7.88
CA GLY A 80 -10.32 3.70 -8.78
C GLY A 80 -10.73 5.03 -8.19
N GLN A 81 -11.15 5.02 -6.94
CA GLN A 81 -11.53 6.24 -6.23
C GLN A 81 -10.35 7.19 -6.09
N TRP A 82 -9.19 6.64 -5.75
CA TRP A 82 -7.98 7.44 -5.61
C TRP A 82 -7.61 8.12 -6.92
N ARG A 83 -7.68 7.39 -8.03
CA ARG A 83 -7.37 7.97 -9.36
C ARG A 83 -8.33 9.07 -9.73
N THR A 84 -9.61 8.89 -9.43
CA THR A 84 -10.63 9.90 -9.71
C THR A 84 -10.36 11.19 -8.93
N VAL A 85 -10.11 11.07 -7.63
CA VAL A 85 -9.82 12.22 -6.79
C VAL A 85 -8.52 12.89 -7.20
N ASN A 86 -7.49 12.09 -7.47
CA ASN A 86 -6.20 12.61 -7.86
C ASN A 86 -6.29 13.40 -9.17
N ALA A 87 -7.06 12.89 -10.12
CA ALA A 87 -7.26 13.56 -11.40
C ALA A 87 -8.01 14.89 -11.21
N ALA A 88 -9.00 14.91 -10.33
CA ALA A 88 -9.75 16.12 -10.03
C ALA A 88 -8.87 17.19 -9.38
N VAL A 89 -8.04 16.78 -8.43
CA VAL A 89 -7.09 17.70 -7.79
C VAL A 89 -6.11 18.27 -8.82
N GLU A 90 -5.61 17.42 -9.72
CA GLU A 90 -4.68 17.85 -10.75
C GLU A 90 -5.33 18.88 -11.68
N LYS A 91 -6.60 18.70 -12.01
CA LYS A 91 -7.33 19.68 -12.83
C LYS A 91 -7.39 21.04 -12.16
N ILE A 92 -7.62 21.06 -10.85
CA ILE A 92 -7.67 22.30 -10.08
C ILE A 92 -6.30 22.99 -10.14
N ILE A 93 -5.24 22.24 -9.90
CA ILE A 93 -3.89 22.77 -9.94
C ILE A 93 -3.58 23.35 -11.32
N GLN A 94 -3.92 22.62 -12.39
CA GLN A 94 -3.67 23.08 -13.74
C GLN A 94 -4.51 24.31 -14.09
N SER A 95 -5.70 24.44 -13.54
CA SER A 95 -6.57 25.58 -13.86
C SER A 95 -6.03 26.91 -13.37
N ILE A 96 -5.26 26.92 -12.29
CA ILE A 96 -4.71 28.18 -11.77
C ILE A 96 -3.29 28.44 -12.27
N LYS A 97 -2.70 27.48 -12.94
CA LYS A 97 -1.32 27.56 -13.37
C LYS A 97 -1.08 28.60 -14.45
N GLY A 98 -2.02 28.81 -15.34
CA GLY A 98 -1.87 29.72 -16.47
C GLY A 98 -2.12 31.18 -16.12
N GLU A 99 -2.77 31.47 -15.02
CA GLU A 99 -3.14 32.83 -14.68
C GLU A 99 -2.06 33.59 -13.93
N ARG A 100 -1.48 32.93 -13.00
CA ARG A 100 -0.36 33.53 -12.28
C ARG A 100 0.40 32.36 -11.73
N SER A 101 1.62 32.39 -11.88
CA SER A 101 2.43 31.28 -11.50
C SER A 101 2.03 30.77 -10.14
N VAL A 102 1.68 29.51 -10.11
CA VAL A 102 1.37 28.85 -8.87
C VAL A 102 2.68 28.67 -8.13
N ARG A 103 2.77 29.29 -7.01
CA ARG A 103 3.96 29.19 -6.20
C ARG A 103 3.75 28.12 -5.17
N LEU A 104 3.97 26.91 -5.58
CA LEU A 104 3.84 25.77 -4.70
C LEU A 104 5.12 25.48 -3.94
N THR A 105 6.09 26.29 -4.11
CA THR A 105 7.33 26.16 -3.38
C THR A 105 7.33 27.08 -2.17
#